data_1e6afebb5727a0120546d9f6f7609883
#
_entry.id   1e6afebb5727a0120546d9f6f7609883
#
_cell.length_a   1.000
_cell.length_b   1.000
_cell.length_c   1.000
_cell.angle_alpha   90.00
_cell.angle_beta   90.00
_cell.angle_gamma   90.00
#
_symmetry.space_group_name_H-M   'P 1'
#
loop_
_entity.id
_entity.type
_entity.pdbx_description
1 polymer ?
#
loop_
_entity_poly.entity_id
_entity_poly.type
_entity_poly.pdbx_seq_one_letter_code
_entity_poly.pdbx_strand_id
1 'polypeptide(L)'
;MSLSKVFSLISFNRFMLIPFMIISLMMPACMPTPSIMKMKPEYYPQCYQPFEDLEQAKRDLISRTLIGAGLGAVSGAVVGGVATGNVKGAAIGAGIGALGGALVGYVHAKRSQYKNDKERMRSYQADMNADMRNASRVEQYAMTSLQCYTREFNTLLKKYKKGELSKEEVQARYKEIREGMTYIAEILKDSKDKLVQRDEEYREAFAFEARTKNRPAPEVASLEKKREAAAKRRPSANVKGDGSRELRKVSTEANTRKVQAERNAQKVEKQEAAMVAAAEKKKGTSSIKTVSKYYEKQYLNSVVSLEEAENVNDRTLAAMSVAAKHAGIDMV
;
A
#
# COMPACT_ATOMS: atom_id res chain seq x y z
N MET A 1 -64.14 -29.01 19.44
CA MET A 1 -62.69 -28.60 19.58
C MET A 1 -62.56 -27.23 18.99
N SER A 2 -62.23 -26.25 19.83
CA SER A 2 -62.30 -24.82 19.50
C SER A 2 -61.06 -24.38 18.72
N LEU A 3 -61.30 -23.69 17.58
CA LEU A 3 -60.30 -23.10 16.67
C LEU A 3 -59.37 -22.05 17.31
N SER A 4 -59.59 -21.66 18.55
CA SER A 4 -58.79 -20.65 19.29
C SER A 4 -57.42 -21.17 19.80
N LYS A 5 -57.25 -22.50 19.90
CA LYS A 5 -55.98 -23.10 20.40
C LYS A 5 -54.91 -23.31 19.31
N VAL A 6 -55.26 -23.26 18.03
CA VAL A 6 -54.28 -23.46 16.93
C VAL A 6 -53.58 -22.15 16.60
N PHE A 7 -54.16 -20.99 16.83
CA PHE A 7 -53.55 -19.67 16.52
C PHE A 7 -52.49 -19.23 17.54
N SER A 8 -52.51 -19.80 18.77
CA SER A 8 -51.53 -19.44 19.81
C SER A 8 -50.13 -20.08 19.62
N LEU A 9 -50.08 -21.20 18.90
CA LEU A 9 -48.81 -21.95 18.68
C LEU A 9 -47.94 -21.39 17.52
N ILE A 10 -48.53 -20.68 16.58
CA ILE A 10 -47.84 -20.15 15.42
C ILE A 10 -47.16 -18.78 15.73
N SER A 11 -47.69 -18.06 16.71
CA SER A 11 -47.19 -16.73 17.11
C SER A 11 -45.89 -16.80 17.95
N PHE A 12 -45.70 -17.87 18.71
CA PHE A 12 -44.57 -17.97 19.63
C PHE A 12 -43.22 -18.33 18.93
N ASN A 13 -43.31 -19.01 17.78
CA ASN A 13 -42.13 -19.45 17.06
C ASN A 13 -41.52 -18.38 16.13
N ARG A 14 -42.28 -17.32 15.80
CA ARG A 14 -41.77 -16.20 14.97
C ARG A 14 -40.93 -15.20 15.75
N PHE A 15 -41.18 -15.04 17.04
CA PHE A 15 -40.39 -14.13 17.88
C PHE A 15 -39.04 -14.68 18.32
N MET A 16 -38.89 -16.02 18.33
CA MET A 16 -37.66 -16.66 18.75
C MET A 16 -36.61 -16.81 17.62
N LEU A 17 -37.05 -16.73 16.35
CA LEU A 17 -36.16 -16.83 15.19
C LEU A 17 -35.48 -15.48 14.84
N ILE A 18 -36.05 -14.35 15.20
CA ILE A 18 -35.53 -13.02 14.91
C ILE A 18 -34.22 -12.73 15.66
N PRO A 19 -34.07 -13.03 16.98
CA PRO A 19 -32.80 -12.77 17.67
C PRO A 19 -31.67 -13.70 17.20
N PHE A 20 -31.98 -14.92 16.70
CA PHE A 20 -30.92 -15.83 16.19
C PHE A 20 -30.34 -15.36 14.84
N MET A 21 -31.15 -14.70 14.02
CA MET A 21 -30.68 -14.12 12.74
C MET A 21 -29.83 -12.85 12.94
N ILE A 22 -30.12 -12.08 14.00
CA ILE A 22 -29.37 -10.86 14.33
C ILE A 22 -28.01 -11.19 14.95
N ILE A 23 -27.92 -12.27 15.73
CA ILE A 23 -26.66 -12.74 16.33
C ILE A 23 -25.68 -13.30 15.27
N SER A 24 -26.19 -13.91 14.21
CA SER A 24 -25.36 -14.37 13.06
C SER A 24 -24.76 -13.22 12.24
N LEU A 25 -25.35 -12.03 12.27
CA LEU A 25 -24.83 -10.85 11.56
C LEU A 25 -23.78 -10.08 12.36
N MET A 26 -23.62 -10.38 13.65
CA MET A 26 -22.63 -9.74 14.52
C MET A 26 -21.34 -10.56 14.72
N MET A 27 -21.19 -11.70 14.04
CA MET A 27 -19.85 -12.30 13.99
C MET A 27 -18.95 -11.34 13.24
N PRO A 28 -17.93 -10.74 13.90
CA PRO A 28 -16.90 -10.03 13.15
C PRO A 28 -16.36 -11.06 12.17
N ALA A 29 -16.53 -10.79 10.88
CA ALA A 29 -15.82 -11.53 9.86
C ALA A 29 -14.35 -11.41 10.26
N CYS A 30 -13.80 -12.46 10.86
CA CYS A 30 -12.37 -12.66 10.96
C CYS A 30 -11.90 -12.71 9.51
N MET A 31 -11.64 -11.53 8.92
CA MET A 31 -10.88 -11.49 7.69
C MET A 31 -9.60 -12.25 8.03
N PRO A 32 -9.26 -13.30 7.28
CA PRO A 32 -7.98 -13.93 7.45
C PRO A 32 -6.96 -12.82 7.28
N THR A 33 -6.28 -12.46 8.36
CA THR A 33 -5.06 -11.67 8.25
C THR A 33 -4.21 -12.41 7.24
N PRO A 34 -3.82 -11.76 6.12
CA PRO A 34 -2.96 -12.42 5.16
C PRO A 34 -1.81 -13.01 5.95
N SER A 35 -1.62 -14.30 5.82
CA SER A 35 -0.58 -15.04 6.54
C SER A 35 0.74 -14.36 6.19
N ILE A 36 1.27 -13.62 7.14
CA ILE A 36 2.60 -13.05 7.06
C ILE A 36 3.50 -14.27 6.87
N MET A 37 4.09 -14.39 5.69
CA MET A 37 5.09 -15.41 5.43
C MET A 37 6.23 -15.08 6.36
N LYS A 38 6.25 -15.71 7.54
CA LYS A 38 7.33 -15.55 8.50
C LYS A 38 8.56 -16.21 7.89
N MET A 39 9.36 -15.42 7.19
CA MET A 39 10.72 -15.83 6.87
C MET A 39 11.39 -16.15 8.20
N LYS A 40 11.85 -17.38 8.35
CA LYS A 40 12.74 -17.75 9.45
C LYS A 40 14.16 -17.53 8.93
N PRO A 41 14.85 -16.48 9.40
CA PRO A 41 16.23 -16.25 9.00
C PRO A 41 17.08 -17.35 9.60
N GLU A 42 17.66 -18.19 8.77
CA GLU A 42 18.56 -19.27 9.18
C GLU A 42 20.02 -18.81 9.11
N TYR A 43 20.37 -18.14 8.00
CA TYR A 43 21.75 -17.77 7.71
C TYR A 43 22.02 -16.26 7.89
N TYR A 44 21.00 -15.40 7.78
CA TYR A 44 21.16 -13.94 7.79
C TYR A 44 20.25 -13.24 8.80
N PRO A 45 20.34 -13.58 10.10
CA PRO A 45 19.48 -12.97 11.13
C PRO A 45 19.67 -11.45 11.23
N GLN A 46 20.82 -10.91 10.85
CA GLN A 46 21.10 -9.47 10.82
C GLN A 46 20.29 -8.71 9.75
N CYS A 47 19.73 -9.40 8.75
CA CYS A 47 18.84 -8.80 7.76
C CYS A 47 17.38 -8.83 8.17
N TYR A 48 17.05 -9.48 9.29
CA TYR A 48 15.66 -9.69 9.73
C TYR A 48 15.02 -8.42 10.30
N GLN A 49 15.73 -7.65 11.13
CA GLN A 49 15.16 -6.44 11.74
C GLN A 49 14.66 -5.41 10.70
N PRO A 50 15.41 -5.06 9.64
CA PRO A 50 14.89 -4.20 8.58
C PRO A 50 13.64 -4.76 7.87
N PHE A 51 13.47 -6.08 7.90
CA PHE A 51 12.30 -6.76 7.37
C PHE A 51 11.05 -6.58 8.23
N GLU A 52 11.18 -6.71 9.55
CA GLU A 52 10.08 -6.45 10.49
C GLU A 52 9.62 -4.99 10.39
N ASP A 53 10.56 -4.06 10.30
CA ASP A 53 10.27 -2.65 10.11
C ASP A 53 9.54 -2.38 8.78
N LEU A 54 9.93 -3.08 7.71
CA LEU A 54 9.29 -3.01 6.40
C LEU A 54 7.85 -3.52 6.44
N GLU A 55 7.62 -4.67 7.09
CA GLU A 55 6.28 -5.22 7.29
C GLU A 55 5.40 -4.28 8.12
N GLN A 56 5.95 -3.69 9.17
CA GLN A 56 5.22 -2.73 9.99
C GLN A 56 4.84 -1.49 9.17
N ALA A 57 5.77 -0.94 8.39
CA ALA A 57 5.51 0.20 7.51
C ALA A 57 4.41 -0.10 6.47
N LYS A 58 4.41 -1.32 5.89
CA LYS A 58 3.33 -1.81 5.01
C LYS A 58 2.00 -1.86 5.75
N ARG A 59 1.96 -2.45 6.96
CA ARG A 59 0.73 -2.52 7.75
C ARG A 59 0.18 -1.14 8.04
N ASP A 60 1.02 -0.20 8.43
CA ASP A 60 0.64 1.19 8.71
C ASP A 60 0.08 1.90 7.47
N LEU A 61 0.62 1.59 6.29
CA LEU A 61 0.12 2.13 5.02
C LEU A 61 -1.24 1.54 4.66
N ILE A 62 -1.42 0.22 4.81
CA ILE A 62 -2.64 -0.48 4.40
C ILE A 62 -3.79 -0.26 5.38
N SER A 63 -3.54 -0.27 6.70
CA SER A 63 -4.58 -0.24 7.74
C SER A 63 -5.46 1.02 7.68
N ARG A 64 -4.92 2.15 7.25
CA ARG A 64 -5.65 3.42 7.14
C ARG A 64 -6.74 3.43 6.07
N THR A 65 -6.74 2.45 5.16
CA THR A 65 -7.68 2.39 4.03
C THR A 65 -9.00 1.70 4.35
N LEU A 66 -9.09 1.01 5.49
CA LEU A 66 -10.25 0.18 5.83
C LEU A 66 -11.47 0.95 6.35
N ILE A 67 -11.31 2.20 6.82
CA ILE A 67 -12.41 2.94 7.47
C ILE A 67 -13.51 3.32 6.46
N GLY A 68 -13.16 3.60 5.20
CA GLY A 68 -14.16 3.90 4.15
C GLY A 68 -14.69 2.66 3.42
N ALA A 69 -13.87 1.61 3.26
CA ALA A 69 -14.22 0.43 2.48
C ALA A 69 -15.38 -0.38 3.09
N GLY A 70 -15.45 -0.48 4.42
CA GLY A 70 -16.51 -1.22 5.10
C GLY A 70 -17.91 -0.60 4.91
N LEU A 71 -18.01 0.71 5.01
CA LEU A 71 -19.28 1.43 4.83
C LEU A 71 -19.74 1.45 3.37
N GLY A 72 -18.78 1.55 2.42
CA GLY A 72 -19.10 1.58 1.00
C GLY A 72 -19.49 0.23 0.42
N ALA A 73 -18.90 -0.86 0.89
CA ALA A 73 -19.29 -2.21 0.46
C ALA A 73 -20.74 -2.54 0.82
N VAL A 74 -21.19 -2.14 2.02
CA VAL A 74 -22.56 -2.35 2.45
C VAL A 74 -23.55 -1.51 1.62
N SER A 75 -23.26 -0.22 1.40
CA SER A 75 -24.15 0.66 0.62
C SER A 75 -24.19 0.25 -0.86
N GLY A 76 -23.06 -0.14 -1.46
CA GLY A 76 -23.01 -0.61 -2.85
C GLY A 76 -23.77 -1.91 -3.08
N ALA A 77 -23.71 -2.85 -2.13
CA ALA A 77 -24.47 -4.10 -2.21
C ALA A 77 -26.01 -3.83 -2.15
N VAL A 78 -26.44 -2.91 -1.30
CA VAL A 78 -27.86 -2.52 -1.19
C VAL A 78 -28.33 -1.86 -2.48
N VAL A 79 -27.60 -0.88 -3.00
CA VAL A 79 -27.97 -0.16 -4.23
C VAL A 79 -27.96 -1.10 -5.44
N GLY A 80 -26.92 -1.94 -5.60
CA GLY A 80 -26.86 -2.91 -6.70
C GLY A 80 -27.94 -3.98 -6.64
N GLY A 81 -28.27 -4.46 -5.44
CA GLY A 81 -29.35 -5.44 -5.22
C GLY A 81 -30.72 -4.88 -5.53
N VAL A 82 -31.00 -3.65 -5.11
CA VAL A 82 -32.30 -2.96 -5.37
C VAL A 82 -32.44 -2.63 -6.86
N ALA A 83 -31.37 -2.16 -7.52
CA ALA A 83 -31.43 -1.75 -8.92
C ALA A 83 -31.66 -2.92 -9.88
N THR A 84 -31.17 -4.12 -9.56
CA THR A 84 -31.21 -5.29 -10.46
C THR A 84 -32.14 -6.39 -9.97
N GLY A 85 -32.64 -6.33 -8.74
CA GLY A 85 -33.57 -7.29 -8.15
C GLY A 85 -33.02 -8.73 -8.01
N ASN A 86 -31.71 -8.92 -8.14
CA ASN A 86 -31.11 -10.25 -8.07
C ASN A 86 -29.72 -10.28 -7.38
N VAL A 87 -29.34 -11.48 -6.92
CA VAL A 87 -28.08 -11.70 -6.20
C VAL A 87 -26.84 -11.39 -7.04
N LYS A 88 -26.91 -11.58 -8.38
CA LYS A 88 -25.80 -11.22 -9.29
C LYS A 88 -25.59 -9.71 -9.34
N GLY A 89 -26.67 -8.92 -9.33
CA GLY A 89 -26.60 -7.47 -9.24
C GLY A 89 -26.04 -6.98 -7.90
N ALA A 90 -26.37 -7.67 -6.82
CA ALA A 90 -25.79 -7.38 -5.51
C ALA A 90 -24.29 -7.67 -5.47
N ALA A 91 -23.83 -8.76 -6.09
CA ALA A 91 -22.41 -9.11 -6.18
C ALA A 91 -21.62 -8.14 -7.08
N ILE A 92 -22.19 -7.75 -8.22
CA ILE A 92 -21.61 -6.72 -9.11
C ILE A 92 -21.64 -5.35 -8.42
N GLY A 93 -22.74 -5.00 -7.77
CA GLY A 93 -22.88 -3.77 -6.99
C GLY A 93 -21.95 -3.72 -5.80
N ALA A 94 -21.66 -4.84 -5.14
CA ALA A 94 -20.65 -4.92 -4.09
C ALA A 94 -19.23 -4.73 -4.63
N GLY A 95 -18.92 -5.27 -5.82
CA GLY A 95 -17.63 -5.09 -6.49
C GLY A 95 -17.40 -3.62 -6.94
N ILE A 96 -18.36 -3.04 -7.65
CA ILE A 96 -18.34 -1.65 -8.07
C ILE A 96 -18.55 -0.71 -6.86
N GLY A 97 -19.38 -1.10 -5.92
CA GLY A 97 -19.64 -0.38 -4.69
C GLY A 97 -18.49 -0.46 -3.67
N ALA A 98 -17.62 -1.47 -3.74
CA ALA A 98 -16.41 -1.49 -2.93
C ALA A 98 -15.40 -0.42 -3.38
N LEU A 99 -15.33 -0.13 -4.68
CA LEU A 99 -14.50 0.95 -5.21
C LEU A 99 -15.22 2.32 -5.11
N GLY A 100 -16.41 2.45 -5.64
CA GLY A 100 -17.19 3.70 -5.58
C GLY A 100 -17.79 4.00 -4.22
N GLY A 101 -18.17 2.98 -3.44
CA GLY A 101 -18.72 3.12 -2.11
C GLY A 101 -17.70 3.45 -1.03
N ALA A 102 -16.46 2.98 -1.17
CA ALA A 102 -15.36 3.38 -0.30
C ALA A 102 -15.11 4.88 -0.40
N LEU A 103 -15.13 5.41 -1.62
CA LEU A 103 -15.00 6.82 -1.89
C LEU A 103 -16.17 7.64 -1.32
N VAL A 104 -17.42 7.25 -1.65
CA VAL A 104 -18.60 7.95 -1.13
C VAL A 104 -18.61 7.92 0.39
N GLY A 105 -18.26 6.79 1.00
CA GLY A 105 -18.09 6.64 2.45
C GLY A 105 -17.00 7.54 3.01
N TYR A 106 -15.85 7.61 2.37
CA TYR A 106 -14.73 8.46 2.76
C TYR A 106 -15.10 9.96 2.71
N VAL A 107 -15.63 10.43 1.58
CA VAL A 107 -16.05 11.83 1.44
C VAL A 107 -17.18 12.18 2.40
N HIS A 108 -18.17 11.27 2.57
CA HIS A 108 -19.27 11.48 3.51
C HIS A 108 -18.78 11.54 4.96
N ALA A 109 -17.89 10.65 5.37
CA ALA A 109 -17.27 10.67 6.69
C ALA A 109 -16.52 11.99 6.96
N LYS A 110 -15.73 12.46 5.98
CA LYS A 110 -15.04 13.75 6.08
C LYS A 110 -16.03 14.93 6.20
N ARG A 111 -17.14 14.89 5.47
CA ARG A 111 -18.17 15.95 5.52
C ARG A 111 -19.02 15.92 6.79
N SER A 112 -19.28 14.76 7.34
CA SER A 112 -19.97 14.64 8.63
C SER A 112 -19.10 15.12 9.78
N GLN A 113 -17.82 14.81 9.75
CA GLN A 113 -16.85 15.17 10.78
C GLN A 113 -16.43 16.65 10.70
N TYR A 114 -16.20 17.16 9.48
CA TYR A 114 -15.70 18.52 9.26
C TYR A 114 -16.71 19.33 8.44
N LYS A 115 -17.57 20.09 9.11
CA LYS A 115 -18.56 20.95 8.44
C LYS A 115 -17.91 22.16 7.77
N ASN A 116 -16.78 22.63 8.32
CA ASN A 116 -16.00 23.71 7.74
C ASN A 116 -15.10 23.20 6.60
N ASP A 117 -15.20 23.82 5.42
CA ASP A 117 -14.44 23.45 4.23
C ASP A 117 -12.93 23.50 4.43
N LYS A 118 -12.42 24.48 5.16
CA LYS A 118 -10.98 24.61 5.40
C LYS A 118 -10.46 23.44 6.24
N GLU A 119 -11.20 23.06 7.26
CA GLU A 119 -10.86 21.92 8.12
C GLU A 119 -10.93 20.61 7.34
N ARG A 120 -11.94 20.46 6.50
CA ARG A 120 -12.09 19.29 5.65
C ARG A 120 -10.94 19.19 4.63
N MET A 121 -10.56 20.28 3.98
CA MET A 121 -9.39 20.29 3.07
C MET A 121 -8.08 19.98 3.82
N ARG A 122 -7.92 20.46 5.05
CA ARG A 122 -6.78 20.09 5.89
C ARG A 122 -6.78 18.60 6.23
N SER A 123 -7.94 18.02 6.49
CA SER A 123 -8.03 16.60 6.80
C SER A 123 -7.64 15.72 5.60
N TYR A 124 -8.00 16.09 4.37
CA TYR A 124 -7.48 15.41 3.15
C TYR A 124 -5.96 15.54 3.05
N GLN A 125 -5.42 16.72 3.34
CA GLN A 125 -3.98 16.94 3.31
C GLN A 125 -3.24 16.14 4.39
N ALA A 126 -3.83 16.01 5.58
CA ALA A 126 -3.29 15.18 6.66
C ALA A 126 -3.26 13.69 6.29
N ASP A 127 -4.31 13.19 5.63
CA ASP A 127 -4.34 11.81 5.14
C ASP A 127 -3.26 11.57 4.08
N MET A 128 -3.10 12.47 3.11
CA MET A 128 -2.04 12.40 2.10
C MET A 128 -0.65 12.45 2.73
N ASN A 129 -0.44 13.27 3.75
CA ASN A 129 0.82 13.33 4.49
C ASN A 129 1.13 11.99 5.17
N ALA A 130 0.11 11.36 5.76
CA ALA A 130 0.27 10.08 6.40
C ALA A 130 0.61 8.96 5.40
N ASP A 131 -0.06 8.94 4.24
CA ASP A 131 0.26 8.02 3.16
C ASP A 131 1.69 8.22 2.64
N MET A 132 2.11 9.47 2.43
CA MET A 132 3.47 9.78 1.99
C MET A 132 4.55 9.39 3.01
N ARG A 133 4.30 9.60 4.32
CA ARG A 133 5.23 9.13 5.37
C ARG A 133 5.38 7.63 5.36
N ASN A 134 4.26 6.91 5.30
CA ASN A 134 4.27 5.46 5.31
C ASN A 134 4.91 4.90 4.03
N ALA A 135 4.63 5.50 2.87
CA ALA A 135 5.31 5.15 1.62
C ALA A 135 6.83 5.35 1.70
N SER A 136 7.27 6.48 2.27
CA SER A 136 8.69 6.76 2.47
C SER A 136 9.35 5.76 3.44
N ARG A 137 8.64 5.33 4.49
CA ARG A 137 9.14 4.29 5.40
C ARG A 137 9.24 2.94 4.71
N VAL A 138 8.24 2.56 3.92
CA VAL A 138 8.30 1.33 3.11
C VAL A 138 9.52 1.35 2.18
N GLU A 139 9.74 2.43 1.44
CA GLU A 139 10.90 2.59 0.58
C GLU A 139 12.22 2.51 1.36
N GLN A 140 12.33 3.23 2.47
CA GLN A 140 13.51 3.25 3.33
C GLN A 140 13.90 1.86 3.82
N TYR A 141 12.94 1.13 4.39
CA TYR A 141 13.19 -0.21 4.95
C TYR A 141 13.41 -1.26 3.86
N ALA A 142 12.71 -1.17 2.74
CA ALA A 142 12.97 -2.01 1.58
C ALA A 142 14.40 -1.85 1.07
N MET A 143 14.87 -0.60 0.92
CA MET A 143 16.25 -0.33 0.49
C MET A 143 17.28 -0.76 1.54
N THR A 144 16.95 -0.68 2.82
CA THR A 144 17.84 -1.16 3.91
C THR A 144 17.98 -2.68 3.87
N SER A 145 16.87 -3.41 3.73
CA SER A 145 16.85 -4.87 3.59
C SER A 145 17.59 -5.32 2.33
N LEU A 146 17.35 -4.66 1.20
CA LEU A 146 18.03 -4.91 -0.07
C LEU A 146 19.55 -4.73 0.08
N GLN A 147 20.03 -3.69 0.74
CA GLN A 147 21.45 -3.47 0.98
C GLN A 147 22.05 -4.56 1.86
N CYS A 148 21.31 -5.02 2.89
CA CYS A 148 21.75 -6.12 3.74
C CYS A 148 21.99 -7.38 2.89
N TYR A 149 20.98 -7.83 2.15
CA TYR A 149 21.11 -9.02 1.31
C TYR A 149 22.15 -8.89 0.21
N THR A 150 22.31 -7.68 -0.37
CA THR A 150 23.38 -7.45 -1.38
C THR A 150 24.76 -7.62 -0.78
N ARG A 151 24.99 -7.14 0.43
CA ARG A 151 26.26 -7.31 1.15
C ARG A 151 26.53 -8.79 1.47
N GLU A 152 25.51 -9.47 2.00
CA GLU A 152 25.61 -10.89 2.33
C GLU A 152 25.86 -11.75 1.09
N PHE A 153 25.19 -11.46 -0.02
CA PHE A 153 25.46 -12.12 -1.30
C PHE A 153 26.89 -11.93 -1.79
N ASN A 154 27.42 -10.73 -1.73
CA ASN A 154 28.80 -10.47 -2.11
C ASN A 154 29.82 -11.21 -1.21
N THR A 155 29.51 -11.32 0.08
CA THR A 155 30.31 -12.08 1.06
C THR A 155 30.24 -13.57 0.77
N LEU A 156 29.05 -14.09 0.46
CA LEU A 156 28.80 -15.47 0.08
C LEU A 156 29.62 -15.87 -1.15
N LEU A 157 29.59 -15.07 -2.22
CA LEU A 157 30.39 -15.32 -3.43
C LEU A 157 31.88 -15.29 -3.17
N LYS A 158 32.37 -14.40 -2.30
CA LYS A 158 33.80 -14.35 -1.93
C LYS A 158 34.23 -15.61 -1.20
N LYS A 159 33.46 -16.09 -0.23
CA LYS A 159 33.73 -17.33 0.52
C LYS A 159 33.73 -18.54 -0.39
N TYR A 160 32.77 -18.65 -1.30
CA TYR A 160 32.70 -19.73 -2.27
C TYR A 160 33.93 -19.78 -3.19
N LYS A 161 34.31 -18.63 -3.75
CA LYS A 161 35.52 -18.53 -4.61
C LYS A 161 36.82 -18.90 -3.90
N LYS A 162 36.86 -18.78 -2.57
CA LYS A 162 38.02 -19.23 -1.76
C LYS A 162 37.93 -20.70 -1.34
N GLY A 163 36.87 -21.41 -1.69
CA GLY A 163 36.64 -22.79 -1.26
C GLY A 163 36.28 -22.95 0.22
N GLU A 164 35.86 -21.86 0.88
CA GLU A 164 35.43 -21.87 2.30
C GLU A 164 34.04 -22.47 2.51
N LEU A 165 33.25 -22.61 1.45
CA LEU A 165 31.88 -23.14 1.46
C LEU A 165 31.71 -24.15 0.33
N SER A 166 30.96 -25.22 0.60
CA SER A 166 30.51 -26.16 -0.43
C SER A 166 29.45 -25.55 -1.35
N LYS A 167 29.20 -26.17 -2.49
CA LYS A 167 28.19 -25.75 -3.44
C LYS A 167 26.78 -25.77 -2.80
N GLU A 168 26.50 -26.81 -2.04
CA GLU A 168 25.23 -27.04 -1.35
C GLU A 168 24.97 -25.97 -0.29
N GLU A 169 25.98 -25.63 0.51
CA GLU A 169 25.88 -24.54 1.50
C GLU A 169 25.63 -23.20 0.84
N VAL A 170 26.29 -22.92 -0.27
CA VAL A 170 26.08 -21.67 -1.02
C VAL A 170 24.68 -21.61 -1.61
N GLN A 171 24.17 -22.71 -2.15
CA GLN A 171 22.80 -22.79 -2.70
C GLN A 171 21.76 -22.55 -1.61
N ALA A 172 21.90 -23.16 -0.42
CA ALA A 172 21.00 -22.97 0.70
C ALA A 172 20.95 -21.50 1.16
N ARG A 173 22.13 -20.89 1.35
CA ARG A 173 22.27 -19.49 1.78
C ARG A 173 21.75 -18.51 0.72
N TYR A 174 22.03 -18.77 -0.56
CA TYR A 174 21.52 -17.94 -1.65
C TYR A 174 20.00 -18.05 -1.80
N LYS A 175 19.43 -19.22 -1.54
CA LYS A 175 17.97 -19.40 -1.52
C LYS A 175 17.32 -18.45 -0.52
N GLU A 176 17.84 -18.34 0.73
CA GLU A 176 17.31 -17.40 1.71
C GLU A 176 17.40 -15.94 1.23
N ILE A 177 18.54 -15.54 0.65
CA ILE A 177 18.70 -14.19 0.06
C ILE A 177 17.62 -13.94 -1.01
N ARG A 178 17.40 -14.89 -1.90
CA ARG A 178 16.43 -14.77 -2.99
C ARG A 178 14.99 -14.67 -2.48
N GLU A 179 14.64 -15.49 -1.49
CA GLU A 179 13.33 -15.44 -0.85
C GLU A 179 13.09 -14.09 -0.19
N GLY A 180 14.09 -13.56 0.53
CA GLY A 180 14.04 -12.22 1.11
C GLY A 180 13.84 -11.12 0.08
N MET A 181 14.58 -11.17 -1.01
CA MET A 181 14.46 -10.19 -2.10
C MET A 181 13.10 -10.28 -2.81
N THR A 182 12.55 -11.49 -2.99
CA THR A 182 11.22 -11.68 -3.57
C THR A 182 10.14 -11.09 -2.66
N TYR A 183 10.26 -11.29 -1.36
CA TYR A 183 9.33 -10.75 -0.39
C TYR A 183 9.38 -9.21 -0.31
N ILE A 184 10.56 -8.61 -0.43
CA ILE A 184 10.69 -7.14 -0.58
C ILE A 184 9.91 -6.65 -1.81
N ALA A 185 10.02 -7.36 -2.95
CA ALA A 185 9.28 -7.01 -4.16
C ALA A 185 7.76 -7.07 -3.95
N GLU A 186 7.26 -8.10 -3.26
CA GLU A 186 5.83 -8.23 -2.94
C GLU A 186 5.33 -7.07 -2.06
N ILE A 187 6.10 -6.71 -1.02
CA ILE A 187 5.72 -5.59 -0.15
C ILE A 187 5.71 -4.27 -0.91
N LEU A 188 6.73 -4.00 -1.73
CA LEU A 188 6.79 -2.80 -2.56
C LEU A 188 5.62 -2.72 -3.53
N LYS A 189 5.30 -3.84 -4.20
CA LYS A 189 4.17 -3.95 -5.12
C LYS A 189 2.84 -3.68 -4.41
N ASP A 190 2.55 -4.37 -3.30
CA ASP A 190 1.31 -4.21 -2.55
C ASP A 190 1.15 -2.76 -2.05
N SER A 191 2.24 -2.16 -1.57
CA SER A 191 2.25 -0.78 -1.10
C SER A 191 1.99 0.21 -2.23
N LYS A 192 2.60 -0.01 -3.39
CA LYS A 192 2.37 0.77 -4.60
C LYS A 192 0.92 0.65 -5.07
N ASP A 193 0.40 -0.58 -5.20
CA ASP A 193 -0.96 -0.82 -5.67
C ASP A 193 -1.99 -0.15 -4.75
N LYS A 194 -1.70 -0.12 -3.44
CA LYS A 194 -2.53 0.59 -2.48
C LYS A 194 -2.52 2.10 -2.66
N LEU A 195 -1.36 2.69 -2.94
CA LEU A 195 -1.27 4.11 -3.24
C LEU A 195 -1.92 4.49 -4.58
N VAL A 196 -1.88 3.60 -5.58
CA VAL A 196 -2.61 3.77 -6.84
C VAL A 196 -4.12 3.81 -6.60
N GLN A 197 -4.63 2.91 -5.76
CA GLN A 197 -6.04 2.96 -5.35
C GLN A 197 -6.37 4.28 -4.63
N ARG A 198 -5.50 4.77 -3.75
CA ARG A 198 -5.66 6.05 -3.07
C ARG A 198 -5.62 7.25 -4.01
N ASP A 199 -4.82 7.17 -5.08
CA ASP A 199 -4.82 8.20 -6.12
C ASP A 199 -6.23 8.46 -6.67
N GLU A 200 -6.93 7.40 -7.03
CA GLU A 200 -8.30 7.48 -7.53
C GLU A 200 -9.25 8.08 -6.49
N GLU A 201 -9.18 7.61 -5.24
CA GLU A 201 -10.00 8.12 -4.13
C GLU A 201 -9.81 9.63 -3.91
N TYR A 202 -8.59 10.15 -3.92
CA TYR A 202 -8.34 11.59 -3.76
C TYR A 202 -8.81 12.42 -4.96
N ARG A 203 -8.60 11.94 -6.17
CA ARG A 203 -9.05 12.65 -7.39
C ARG A 203 -10.57 12.78 -7.40
N GLU A 204 -11.27 11.72 -7.09
CA GLU A 204 -12.74 11.75 -7.03
C GLU A 204 -13.25 12.60 -5.87
N ALA A 205 -12.57 12.56 -4.70
CA ALA A 205 -12.90 13.44 -3.58
C ALA A 205 -12.78 14.92 -3.97
N PHE A 206 -11.71 15.30 -4.68
CA PHE A 206 -11.55 16.67 -5.17
C PHE A 206 -12.62 17.06 -6.20
N ALA A 207 -12.98 16.15 -7.11
CA ALA A 207 -14.04 16.38 -8.08
C ALA A 207 -15.41 16.54 -7.40
N PHE A 208 -15.69 15.74 -6.38
CA PHE A 208 -16.93 15.86 -5.60
C PHE A 208 -17.00 17.19 -4.82
N GLU A 209 -15.92 17.59 -4.15
CA GLU A 209 -15.85 18.84 -3.42
C GLU A 209 -15.98 20.07 -4.33
N ALA A 210 -15.48 20.01 -5.55
CA ALA A 210 -15.64 21.07 -6.54
C ALA A 210 -17.10 21.17 -7.02
N ARG A 211 -17.71 20.04 -7.38
CA ARG A 211 -19.11 19.98 -7.86
C ARG A 211 -20.09 20.53 -6.84
N THR A 212 -19.92 20.21 -5.56
CA THR A 212 -20.83 20.73 -4.51
C THR A 212 -20.78 22.23 -4.32
N LYS A 213 -19.84 22.92 -4.95
CA LYS A 213 -19.68 24.39 -4.93
C LYS A 213 -19.89 25.02 -6.29
N ASN A 214 -20.46 24.30 -7.25
CA ASN A 214 -20.57 24.75 -8.64
C ASN A 214 -19.25 25.27 -9.22
N ARG A 215 -18.13 24.65 -8.85
CA ARG A 215 -16.80 24.96 -9.38
C ARG A 215 -16.34 23.86 -10.33
N PRO A 216 -15.56 24.20 -11.37
CA PRO A 216 -14.92 23.18 -12.18
C PRO A 216 -14.02 22.31 -11.30
N ALA A 217 -14.00 21.00 -11.58
CA ALA A 217 -13.05 20.10 -10.94
C ALA A 217 -11.63 20.61 -11.20
N PRO A 218 -10.73 20.58 -10.21
CA PRO A 218 -9.35 20.94 -10.47
C PRO A 218 -8.78 19.95 -11.47
N GLU A 219 -8.12 20.47 -12.51
CA GLU A 219 -7.32 19.64 -13.40
C GLU A 219 -6.13 19.11 -12.62
N VAL A 220 -6.13 17.82 -12.36
CA VAL A 220 -5.08 17.13 -11.60
C VAL A 220 -4.36 16.22 -12.56
N ALA A 221 -3.03 16.36 -12.65
CA ALA A 221 -2.22 15.49 -13.49
C ALA A 221 -2.47 14.02 -13.12
N SER A 222 -2.65 13.18 -14.12
CA SER A 222 -2.88 11.75 -13.90
C SER A 222 -1.58 11.09 -13.41
N LEU A 223 -1.73 10.13 -12.50
CA LEU A 223 -0.63 9.28 -12.06
C LEU A 223 0.01 8.56 -13.25
N GLU A 224 -0.80 8.11 -14.20
CA GLU A 224 -0.36 7.45 -15.44
C GLU A 224 0.65 8.28 -16.22
N LYS A 225 0.37 9.57 -16.45
CA LYS A 225 1.29 10.49 -17.14
C LYS A 225 2.63 10.63 -16.40
N LYS A 226 2.61 10.65 -15.07
CA LYS A 226 3.85 10.70 -14.26
C LYS A 226 4.59 9.36 -14.32
N ARG A 227 3.88 8.23 -14.29
CA ARG A 227 4.45 6.90 -14.42
C ARG A 227 5.10 6.69 -15.79
N GLU A 228 4.46 7.12 -16.87
CA GLU A 228 5.05 7.09 -18.21
C GLU A 228 6.35 7.89 -18.29
N ALA A 229 6.37 9.09 -17.71
CA ALA A 229 7.57 9.92 -17.67
C ALA A 229 8.70 9.26 -16.83
N ALA A 230 8.37 8.59 -15.74
CA ALA A 230 9.32 7.82 -14.94
C ALA A 230 9.77 6.55 -15.66
N ALA A 231 8.87 5.81 -16.32
CA ALA A 231 9.18 4.60 -17.08
C ALA A 231 10.21 4.86 -18.20
N LYS A 232 10.11 6.01 -18.89
CA LYS A 232 11.10 6.42 -19.92
C LYS A 232 12.51 6.61 -19.35
N ARG A 233 12.65 6.83 -18.06
CA ARG A 233 13.94 7.04 -17.39
C ARG A 233 14.49 5.75 -16.73
N ARG A 234 13.70 4.66 -16.72
CA ARG A 234 14.13 3.43 -16.07
C ARG A 234 15.25 2.74 -16.83
N PRO A 235 16.33 2.37 -16.13
CA PRO A 235 17.32 1.48 -16.71
C PRO A 235 16.69 0.12 -17.01
N SER A 236 17.11 -0.49 -18.12
CA SER A 236 16.72 -1.86 -18.43
C SER A 236 17.26 -2.84 -17.40
N ALA A 237 16.46 -3.87 -17.07
CA ALA A 237 16.91 -5.01 -16.26
C ALA A 237 17.92 -5.91 -16.99
N ASN A 238 18.36 -5.56 -18.20
CA ASN A 238 19.31 -6.36 -18.96
C ASN A 238 20.69 -6.25 -18.35
N VAL A 239 21.07 -7.28 -17.59
CA VAL A 239 22.38 -7.37 -16.92
C VAL A 239 23.41 -7.94 -17.88
N LYS A 240 24.42 -7.14 -18.21
CA LYS A 240 25.54 -7.55 -19.07
C LYS A 240 26.74 -7.98 -18.23
N GLY A 241 27.48 -8.98 -18.74
CA GLY A 241 28.69 -9.50 -18.08
C GLY A 241 28.38 -10.41 -16.89
N ASP A 242 29.22 -10.37 -15.87
CA ASP A 242 29.16 -11.24 -14.67
C ASP A 242 28.22 -10.72 -13.56
N GLY A 243 27.43 -9.70 -13.82
CA GLY A 243 26.52 -9.08 -12.85
C GLY A 243 27.19 -8.17 -11.81
N SER A 244 28.49 -8.27 -11.58
CA SER A 244 29.19 -7.53 -10.50
C SER A 244 29.14 -6.01 -10.67
N ARG A 245 29.20 -5.54 -11.91
CA ARG A 245 29.12 -4.11 -12.22
C ARG A 245 27.71 -3.56 -11.92
N GLU A 246 26.69 -4.33 -12.27
CA GLU A 246 25.30 -3.94 -12.01
C GLU A 246 25.00 -3.98 -10.51
N LEU A 247 25.48 -4.98 -9.77
CA LEU A 247 25.35 -5.04 -8.31
C LEU A 247 25.93 -3.80 -7.63
N ARG A 248 27.07 -3.28 -8.09
CA ARG A 248 27.63 -2.04 -7.55
C ARG A 248 26.74 -0.83 -7.85
N LYS A 249 26.20 -0.72 -9.08
CA LYS A 249 25.30 0.38 -9.45
C LYS A 249 24.02 0.37 -8.63
N VAL A 250 23.33 -0.77 -8.57
CA VAL A 250 22.05 -0.87 -7.81
C VAL A 250 22.26 -0.69 -6.33
N SER A 251 23.40 -1.11 -5.76
CA SER A 251 23.75 -0.84 -4.37
C SER A 251 23.91 0.65 -4.08
N THR A 252 24.57 1.39 -4.98
CA THR A 252 24.69 2.85 -4.87
C THR A 252 23.33 3.53 -5.01
N GLU A 253 22.51 3.10 -5.97
CA GLU A 253 21.16 3.60 -6.18
C GLU A 253 20.27 3.34 -4.98
N ALA A 254 20.30 2.13 -4.42
CA ALA A 254 19.56 1.79 -3.21
C ALA A 254 19.94 2.68 -2.02
N ASN A 255 21.23 2.97 -1.84
CA ASN A 255 21.66 3.90 -0.79
C ASN A 255 21.15 5.32 -1.01
N THR A 256 21.21 5.81 -2.24
CA THR A 256 20.68 7.14 -2.60
C THR A 256 19.17 7.21 -2.33
N ARG A 257 18.43 6.18 -2.70
CA ARG A 257 16.98 6.09 -2.47
C ARG A 257 16.64 6.02 -0.99
N LYS A 258 17.36 5.21 -0.23
CA LYS A 258 17.19 5.15 1.23
C LYS A 258 17.30 6.54 1.86
N VAL A 259 18.39 7.26 1.58
CA VAL A 259 18.62 8.62 2.09
C VAL A 259 17.54 9.60 1.61
N GLN A 260 17.09 9.46 0.36
CA GLN A 260 16.03 10.29 -0.18
C GLN A 260 14.68 10.00 0.50
N ALA A 261 14.35 8.74 0.76
CA ALA A 261 13.14 8.35 1.48
C ALA A 261 13.14 8.89 2.93
N GLU A 262 14.25 8.81 3.64
CA GLU A 262 14.42 9.40 4.97
C GLU A 262 14.16 10.92 4.95
N ARG A 263 14.77 11.64 3.99
CA ARG A 263 14.55 13.09 3.81
C ARG A 263 13.10 13.42 3.47
N ASN A 264 12.45 12.60 2.64
CA ASN A 264 11.05 12.79 2.28
C ASN A 264 10.14 12.62 3.50
N ALA A 265 10.35 11.59 4.33
CA ALA A 265 9.61 11.38 5.57
C ALA A 265 9.74 12.59 6.51
N GLN A 266 10.97 13.03 6.78
CA GLN A 266 11.24 14.21 7.62
C GLN A 266 10.61 15.51 7.08
N LYS A 267 10.63 15.67 5.75
CA LYS A 267 9.99 16.83 5.11
C LYS A 267 8.48 16.84 5.31
N VAL A 268 7.83 15.69 5.18
CA VAL A 268 6.39 15.54 5.40
C VAL A 268 6.05 15.82 6.86
N GLU A 269 6.83 15.33 7.83
CA GLU A 269 6.65 15.62 9.25
C GLU A 269 6.76 17.11 9.57
N LYS A 270 7.76 17.78 9.05
CA LYS A 270 7.91 19.25 9.19
C LYS A 270 6.73 20.02 8.59
N GLN A 271 6.24 19.59 7.43
CA GLN A 271 5.08 20.20 6.79
C GLN A 271 3.80 19.99 7.61
N GLU A 272 3.60 18.81 8.19
CA GLU A 272 2.47 18.51 9.05
C GLU A 272 2.50 19.38 10.32
N ALA A 273 3.65 19.48 11.00
CA ALA A 273 3.83 20.36 12.15
C ALA A 273 3.52 21.81 11.82
N ALA A 274 3.98 22.30 10.66
CA ALA A 274 3.69 23.65 10.19
C ALA A 274 2.20 23.87 9.92
N MET A 275 1.49 22.85 9.38
CA MET A 275 0.04 22.92 9.15
C MET A 275 -0.74 22.96 10.47
N VAL A 276 -0.36 22.19 11.47
CA VAL A 276 -0.96 22.19 12.81
C VAL A 276 -0.79 23.58 13.45
N ALA A 277 0.43 24.11 13.47
CA ALA A 277 0.71 25.43 14.00
C ALA A 277 -0.03 26.57 13.27
N ALA A 278 -0.19 26.46 11.95
CA ALA A 278 -0.98 27.41 11.15
C ALA A 278 -2.49 27.30 11.43
N ALA A 279 -2.98 26.10 11.77
CA ALA A 279 -4.36 25.87 12.18
C ALA A 279 -4.70 26.56 13.48
N GLU A 280 -3.84 26.44 14.48
CA GLU A 280 -3.98 27.09 15.80
C GLU A 280 -4.03 28.61 15.67
N LYS A 281 -3.22 29.21 14.81
CA LYS A 281 -3.18 30.65 14.57
C LYS A 281 -4.32 31.19 13.70
N LYS A 282 -5.32 30.35 13.33
CA LYS A 282 -6.39 30.67 12.37
C LYS A 282 -5.90 31.29 11.03
N LYS A 283 -4.59 31.27 10.77
CA LYS A 283 -3.94 31.74 9.54
C LYS A 283 -3.76 30.58 8.58
N GLY A 284 -4.13 30.75 7.35
CA GLY A 284 -3.88 29.79 6.28
C GLY A 284 -5.15 29.34 5.56
N THR A 285 -5.10 29.44 4.23
CA THR A 285 -6.19 29.08 3.31
C THR A 285 -5.95 27.68 2.77
N SER A 286 -6.55 26.65 3.36
CA SER A 286 -6.67 25.35 2.69
C SER A 286 -7.87 25.41 1.75
N SER A 287 -7.60 25.75 0.48
CA SER A 287 -8.59 25.67 -0.59
C SER A 287 -8.39 24.38 -1.38
N ILE A 288 -9.41 23.93 -2.09
CA ILE A 288 -9.30 22.78 -2.99
C ILE A 288 -8.15 22.95 -4.00
N LYS A 289 -7.92 24.17 -4.50
CA LYS A 289 -6.82 24.50 -5.39
C LYS A 289 -5.45 24.32 -4.74
N THR A 290 -5.33 24.69 -3.46
CA THR A 290 -4.08 24.51 -2.70
C THR A 290 -3.80 23.05 -2.44
N VAL A 291 -4.81 22.29 -2.06
CA VAL A 291 -4.68 20.85 -1.75
C VAL A 291 -4.42 20.04 -3.02
N SER A 292 -5.08 20.35 -4.14
CA SER A 292 -4.81 19.65 -5.41
C SER A 292 -3.38 19.92 -5.93
N LYS A 293 -2.87 21.16 -5.81
CA LYS A 293 -1.46 21.46 -6.16
C LYS A 293 -0.47 20.70 -5.26
N TYR A 294 -0.78 20.58 -3.97
CA TYR A 294 0.02 19.82 -3.03
C TYR A 294 0.04 18.33 -3.41
N TYR A 295 -1.13 17.76 -3.72
CA TYR A 295 -1.29 16.41 -4.22
C TYR A 295 -0.43 16.16 -5.46
N GLU A 296 -0.53 16.97 -6.49
CA GLU A 296 0.26 16.83 -7.72
C GLU A 296 1.77 16.88 -7.47
N LYS A 297 2.21 17.81 -6.62
CA LYS A 297 3.63 18.07 -6.41
C LYS A 297 4.31 17.08 -5.47
N GLN A 298 3.59 16.56 -4.49
CA GLN A 298 4.16 15.75 -3.42
C GLN A 298 3.67 14.30 -3.48
N TYR A 299 2.35 14.11 -3.44
CA TYR A 299 1.77 12.77 -3.33
C TYR A 299 2.10 11.88 -4.53
N LEU A 300 1.84 12.35 -5.74
CA LEU A 300 2.11 11.55 -6.94
C LEU A 300 3.60 11.18 -7.10
N ASN A 301 4.50 12.03 -6.62
CA ASN A 301 5.92 11.71 -6.61
C ASN A 301 6.25 10.56 -5.64
N SER A 302 5.57 10.49 -4.48
CA SER A 302 5.75 9.39 -3.54
C SER A 302 5.27 8.05 -4.11
N VAL A 303 4.19 8.04 -4.90
CA VAL A 303 3.72 6.84 -5.59
C VAL A 303 4.76 6.36 -6.61
N VAL A 304 5.30 7.27 -7.42
CA VAL A 304 6.34 6.94 -8.42
C VAL A 304 7.62 6.45 -7.73
N SER A 305 7.95 7.00 -6.55
CA SER A 305 9.14 6.60 -5.79
C SER A 305 9.11 5.11 -5.41
N LEU A 306 7.96 4.59 -4.96
CA LEU A 306 7.83 3.16 -4.66
C LEU A 306 7.99 2.28 -5.91
N GLU A 307 7.47 2.71 -7.05
CA GLU A 307 7.63 1.98 -8.30
C GLU A 307 9.09 1.93 -8.77
N GLU A 308 9.82 2.99 -8.53
CA GLU A 308 11.26 3.03 -8.81
C GLU A 308 12.06 2.16 -7.81
N ALA A 309 11.65 2.09 -6.55
CA ALA A 309 12.24 1.20 -5.54
C ALA A 309 12.04 -0.29 -5.91
N GLU A 310 10.85 -0.65 -6.40
CA GLU A 310 10.55 -1.99 -6.95
C GLU A 310 11.51 -2.31 -8.11
N ASN A 311 11.73 -1.38 -9.04
CA ASN A 311 12.67 -1.58 -10.15
C ASN A 311 14.12 -1.81 -9.68
N VAL A 312 14.57 -1.09 -8.65
CA VAL A 312 15.92 -1.31 -8.08
C VAL A 312 16.03 -2.70 -7.48
N ASN A 313 15.01 -3.17 -6.77
CA ASN A 313 14.98 -4.52 -6.21
C ASN A 313 15.05 -5.60 -7.30
N ASP A 314 14.25 -5.48 -8.36
CA ASP A 314 14.20 -6.43 -9.47
C ASP A 314 15.54 -6.49 -10.22
N ARG A 315 16.16 -5.35 -10.47
CA ARG A 315 17.49 -5.28 -11.08
C ARG A 315 18.58 -5.88 -10.19
N THR A 316 18.45 -5.71 -8.88
CA THR A 316 19.37 -6.32 -7.92
C THR A 316 19.24 -7.83 -7.95
N LEU A 317 18.03 -8.36 -7.91
CA LEU A 317 17.77 -9.79 -7.97
C LEU A 317 18.28 -10.41 -9.30
N ALA A 318 18.02 -9.74 -10.41
CA ALA A 318 18.53 -10.14 -11.72
C ALA A 318 20.07 -10.17 -11.75
N ALA A 319 20.72 -9.14 -11.20
CA ALA A 319 22.18 -9.08 -11.15
C ALA A 319 22.79 -10.16 -10.23
N MET A 320 22.14 -10.48 -9.10
CA MET A 320 22.53 -11.58 -8.23
C MET A 320 22.41 -12.93 -8.94
N SER A 321 21.32 -13.15 -9.67
CA SER A 321 21.09 -14.37 -10.45
C SER A 321 22.18 -14.59 -11.50
N VAL A 322 22.52 -13.54 -12.26
CA VAL A 322 23.62 -13.59 -13.24
C VAL A 322 24.95 -13.87 -12.57
N ALA A 323 25.24 -13.21 -11.44
CA ALA A 323 26.51 -13.40 -10.73
C ALA A 323 26.61 -14.81 -10.10
N ALA A 324 25.53 -15.37 -9.59
CA ALA A 324 25.47 -16.73 -9.07
C ALA A 324 25.75 -17.76 -10.19
N LYS A 325 25.07 -17.62 -11.33
CA LYS A 325 25.27 -18.47 -12.50
C LYS A 325 26.73 -18.42 -13.00
N HIS A 326 27.30 -17.24 -13.09
CA HIS A 326 28.73 -17.06 -13.46
C HIS A 326 29.69 -17.72 -12.48
N ALA A 327 29.31 -17.85 -11.22
CA ALA A 327 30.08 -18.55 -10.19
C ALA A 327 29.83 -20.07 -10.17
N GLY A 328 29.05 -20.64 -11.11
CA GLY A 328 28.72 -22.06 -11.14
C GLY A 328 27.69 -22.48 -10.08
N ILE A 329 26.95 -21.53 -9.52
CA ILE A 329 25.87 -21.77 -8.56
C ILE A 329 24.58 -21.89 -9.37
N ASP A 330 24.30 -23.10 -9.86
CA ASP A 330 23.06 -23.37 -10.57
C ASP A 330 21.93 -23.48 -9.54
N MET A 331 20.87 -22.75 -9.78
CA MET A 331 19.65 -22.85 -9.00
C MET A 331 18.67 -23.77 -9.71
N VAL A 332 18.38 -24.88 -9.07
CA VAL A 332 17.30 -25.76 -9.46
C VAL A 332 15.95 -25.12 -9.10
#